data_8060b1a53085583d2edac241356f3f61
#
_entry.id   8060b1a53085583d2edac241356f3f61
#
_cell.length_a   1.000
_cell.length_b   1.000
_cell.length_c   1.000
_cell.angle_alpha   90.00
_cell.angle_beta   90.00
_cell.angle_gamma   90.00
#
_symmetry.space_group_name_H-M   'P 1'
#
loop_
_entity.id
_entity.type
_entity.pdbx_description
1 polymer ?
#
loop_
_entity_poly.entity_id
_entity_poly.type
_entity_poly.pdbx_seq_one_letter_code
_entity_poly.pdbx_strand_id
1 'polypeptide(L)'
;MEDKIYIAIDLKSFYASVECKERGLDPLTTNLVVADPGRTEKTICLAVSPSLKRYGIPGRARLFEVVQRIREVNRERKRHAPGRTFHGASSNAIALAADPGLEVSYITAVPRMSYYMKYSTQIYDIYLKYVAPEDVHVYSVDEVFIDATAYLKTYKMSARDLALRMIRNVMEETGIVATAGIATNLYLCKVAMDIVAKKIPADKDGVRIAQLDERSYREQLWNHVPLTDFWRVGPGYARKLNENGLYTMGDVARCSVGRPNEYYNEALLYRLFGINAELLIDHAWGWEPTTIAQIKAYKPEKNSVGSGQVLQCAYTVEKAKLIVKEMTDLLVLDLVDKGLVTDQMVLTIGYDIDNLTDPAIRNKFHGEVTTDRYGRKVPKHAHGTANLPEYTSSTRIIMKSVEDLYDRIINPDLLVRRIYVVASRVIPEGEAKEKEVFEQMDLFTDYEALKKEKEQEQTELQKEKRIQHAILDLQKKFGKNAVLKGMNLEEGAMTRERNKQIGGHKA
;
A
#
# COMPACT_ATOMS: atom_id res chain seq x y z
N MET A 1 11.95 16.14 -30.24
CA MET A 1 11.28 15.03 -29.54
C MET A 1 9.80 15.27 -29.72
N GLU A 2 9.02 14.27 -30.10
CA GLU A 2 7.56 14.43 -30.10
C GLU A 2 7.09 14.69 -28.65
N ASP A 3 6.17 15.64 -28.51
CA ASP A 3 5.58 15.95 -27.22
C ASP A 3 4.81 14.71 -26.72
N LYS A 4 5.23 14.16 -25.60
CA LYS A 4 4.58 13.00 -24.98
C LYS A 4 3.21 13.39 -24.43
N ILE A 5 2.25 12.49 -24.55
CA ILE A 5 0.91 12.64 -23.97
C ILE A 5 0.57 11.38 -23.16
N TYR A 6 0.35 11.59 -21.88
CA TYR A 6 -0.02 10.53 -20.95
C TYR A 6 -1.47 10.69 -20.48
N ILE A 7 -2.12 9.56 -20.19
CA ILE A 7 -3.45 9.49 -19.61
C ILE A 7 -3.33 8.67 -18.32
N ALA A 8 -3.71 9.24 -17.18
CA ALA A 8 -3.92 8.50 -15.93
C ALA A 8 -5.42 8.23 -15.76
N ILE A 9 -5.80 7.02 -15.37
CA ILE A 9 -7.20 6.65 -15.10
C ILE A 9 -7.29 6.03 -13.72
N ASP A 10 -8.23 6.50 -12.89
CA ASP A 10 -8.53 6.03 -11.53
C ASP A 10 -9.99 5.62 -11.43
N LEU A 11 -10.24 4.40 -10.94
CA LEU A 11 -11.59 3.84 -10.78
C LEU A 11 -12.24 4.38 -9.50
N LYS A 12 -13.35 5.06 -9.66
CA LYS A 12 -14.00 5.82 -8.59
C LYS A 12 -14.48 4.94 -7.44
N SER A 13 -13.85 5.08 -6.26
CA SER A 13 -14.17 4.28 -5.06
C SER A 13 -14.23 2.78 -5.36
N PHE A 14 -13.26 2.25 -6.07
CA PHE A 14 -13.27 0.96 -6.77
C PHE A 14 -13.91 -0.17 -5.98
N TYR A 15 -13.42 -0.52 -4.81
CA TYR A 15 -13.96 -1.64 -4.04
C TYR A 15 -15.43 -1.44 -3.65
N ALA A 16 -15.83 -0.21 -3.31
CA ALA A 16 -17.22 0.09 -3.01
C ALA A 16 -18.11 0.01 -4.26
N SER A 17 -17.57 0.42 -5.40
CA SER A 17 -18.29 0.33 -6.69
C SER A 17 -18.50 -1.12 -7.11
N VAL A 18 -17.49 -1.98 -6.98
CA VAL A 18 -17.62 -3.43 -7.21
C VAL A 18 -18.70 -4.03 -6.30
N GLU A 19 -18.66 -3.70 -5.00
CA GLU A 19 -19.65 -4.23 -4.04
C GLU A 19 -21.07 -3.76 -4.31
N CYS A 20 -21.25 -2.52 -4.79
CA CYS A 20 -22.57 -2.04 -5.24
C CYS A 20 -23.05 -2.81 -6.48
N LYS A 21 -22.22 -2.95 -7.50
CA LYS A 21 -22.58 -3.65 -8.76
C LYS A 21 -22.99 -5.07 -8.51
N GLU A 22 -22.26 -5.79 -7.68
CA GLU A 22 -22.60 -7.18 -7.31
C GLU A 22 -23.93 -7.33 -6.59
N ARG A 23 -24.43 -6.27 -5.97
CA ARG A 23 -25.73 -6.23 -5.30
C ARG A 23 -26.83 -5.63 -6.17
N GLY A 24 -26.55 -5.33 -7.45
CA GLY A 24 -27.50 -4.65 -8.33
C GLY A 24 -27.81 -3.19 -7.93
N LEU A 25 -26.87 -2.55 -7.20
CA LEU A 25 -27.02 -1.18 -6.67
C LEU A 25 -26.20 -0.21 -7.53
N ASP A 26 -26.64 1.05 -7.58
CA ASP A 26 -25.89 2.13 -8.23
C ASP A 26 -24.76 2.62 -7.32
N PRO A 27 -23.47 2.53 -7.74
CA PRO A 27 -22.33 2.98 -6.95
C PRO A 27 -22.33 4.48 -6.62
N LEU A 28 -22.98 5.31 -7.44
CA LEU A 28 -22.97 6.77 -7.26
C LEU A 28 -24.00 7.25 -6.24
N THR A 29 -25.06 6.47 -6.01
CA THR A 29 -26.19 6.85 -5.15
C THR A 29 -26.31 6.00 -3.88
N THR A 30 -25.62 4.86 -3.81
CA THR A 30 -25.70 3.96 -2.66
C THR A 30 -24.68 4.32 -1.59
N ASN A 31 -25.10 4.43 -0.33
CA ASN A 31 -24.24 4.58 0.83
C ASN A 31 -23.67 3.22 1.21
N LEU A 32 -22.35 2.99 0.97
CA LEU A 32 -21.69 1.73 1.26
C LEU A 32 -20.25 1.95 1.71
N VAL A 33 -19.82 1.17 2.68
CA VAL A 33 -18.40 1.04 3.08
C VAL A 33 -17.93 -0.39 2.88
N VAL A 34 -16.67 -0.55 2.49
CA VAL A 34 -15.99 -1.85 2.46
C VAL A 34 -15.11 -1.96 3.69
N ALA A 35 -15.56 -2.76 4.67
CA ALA A 35 -14.87 -2.95 5.93
C ALA A 35 -15.19 -4.34 6.49
N ASP A 36 -14.31 -4.89 7.35
CA ASP A 36 -14.57 -6.13 8.07
C ASP A 36 -15.02 -5.84 9.52
N PRO A 37 -16.33 -5.83 9.81
CA PRO A 37 -16.83 -5.55 11.17
C PRO A 37 -16.46 -6.66 12.16
N GLY A 38 -16.13 -7.88 11.68
CA GLY A 38 -15.69 -8.99 12.52
C GLY A 38 -14.32 -8.77 13.18
N ARG A 39 -13.57 -7.75 12.79
CA ARG A 39 -12.29 -7.42 13.43
C ARG A 39 -12.48 -6.52 14.64
N THR A 40 -12.71 -5.26 14.43
CA THR A 40 -13.02 -4.26 15.47
C THR A 40 -13.58 -3.01 14.79
N GLU A 41 -14.28 -2.15 15.51
CA GLU A 41 -14.70 -0.83 15.01
C GLU A 41 -13.53 0.10 14.63
N LYS A 42 -12.30 -0.21 15.09
CA LYS A 42 -11.07 0.51 14.71
C LYS A 42 -10.53 0.10 13.34
N THR A 43 -11.16 -0.87 12.66
CA THR A 43 -10.76 -1.30 11.31
C THR A 43 -10.84 -0.14 10.32
N ILE A 44 -9.88 -0.09 9.38
CA ILE A 44 -9.89 0.90 8.30
C ILE A 44 -10.83 0.40 7.21
N CYS A 45 -11.73 1.27 6.75
CA CYS A 45 -12.51 1.03 5.55
C CYS A 45 -11.57 1.03 4.33
N LEU A 46 -11.64 -0.02 3.53
CA LEU A 46 -10.89 -0.11 2.27
C LEU A 46 -11.41 0.90 1.24
N ALA A 47 -12.73 1.09 1.23
CA ALA A 47 -13.38 2.08 0.39
C ALA A 47 -14.66 2.60 1.06
N VAL A 48 -15.00 3.83 0.67
CA VAL A 48 -16.24 4.51 1.01
C VAL A 48 -16.89 4.96 -0.31
N SER A 49 -18.18 4.70 -0.50
CA SER A 49 -18.88 5.06 -1.73
C SER A 49 -18.94 6.58 -1.96
N PRO A 50 -19.09 7.03 -3.21
CA PRO A 50 -19.16 8.46 -3.51
C PRO A 50 -20.30 9.19 -2.80
N SER A 51 -21.47 8.54 -2.66
CA SER A 51 -22.62 9.13 -1.95
C SER A 51 -22.32 9.33 -0.46
N LEU A 52 -21.66 8.35 0.17
CA LEU A 52 -21.33 8.43 1.59
C LEU A 52 -20.21 9.45 1.87
N LYS A 53 -19.28 9.64 0.93
CA LYS A 53 -18.25 10.71 1.00
C LYS A 53 -18.85 12.11 1.05
N ARG A 54 -20.05 12.34 0.50
CA ARG A 54 -20.75 13.65 0.56
C ARG A 54 -21.08 14.08 1.97
N TYR A 55 -21.16 13.15 2.91
CA TYR A 55 -21.33 13.46 4.34
C TYR A 55 -20.01 13.80 5.06
N GLY A 56 -18.90 14.01 4.32
CA GLY A 56 -17.59 14.35 4.88
C GLY A 56 -16.80 13.17 5.41
N ILE A 57 -17.18 11.94 5.04
CA ILE A 57 -16.47 10.72 5.43
C ILE A 57 -15.29 10.51 4.47
N PRO A 58 -14.03 10.45 4.96
CA PRO A 58 -12.87 10.24 4.11
C PRO A 58 -12.83 8.84 3.50
N GLY A 59 -12.17 8.69 2.35
CA GLY A 59 -12.13 7.43 1.60
C GLY A 59 -11.53 6.24 2.35
N ARG A 60 -10.69 6.50 3.35
CA ARG A 60 -10.04 5.50 4.23
C ARG A 60 -10.34 5.76 5.71
N ALA A 61 -11.57 6.14 6.01
CA ALA A 61 -12.06 6.31 7.38
C ALA A 61 -11.92 5.00 8.19
N ARG A 62 -11.82 5.11 9.50
CA ARG A 62 -12.06 3.98 10.39
C ARG A 62 -13.56 3.74 10.55
N LEU A 63 -13.97 2.51 10.77
CA LEU A 63 -15.39 2.17 10.84
C LEU A 63 -16.12 2.98 11.94
N PHE A 64 -15.48 3.20 13.11
CA PHE A 64 -16.07 4.00 14.17
C PHE A 64 -16.28 5.48 13.76
N GLU A 65 -15.40 6.04 12.90
CA GLU A 65 -15.56 7.41 12.39
C GLU A 65 -16.77 7.51 11.46
N VAL A 66 -17.02 6.45 10.66
CA VAL A 66 -18.23 6.35 9.84
C VAL A 66 -19.48 6.33 10.73
N VAL A 67 -19.49 5.47 11.76
CA VAL A 67 -20.59 5.35 12.72
C VAL A 67 -20.87 6.70 13.39
N GLN A 68 -19.83 7.37 13.90
CA GLN A 68 -19.95 8.66 14.55
C GLN A 68 -20.50 9.71 13.60
N ARG A 69 -19.94 9.81 12.39
CA ARG A 69 -20.37 10.82 11.42
C ARG A 69 -21.83 10.63 10.97
N ILE A 70 -22.24 9.39 10.75
CA ILE A 70 -23.64 9.10 10.40
C ILE A 70 -24.59 9.45 11.56
N ARG A 71 -24.21 9.21 12.80
CA ARG A 71 -25.00 9.65 13.96
C ARG A 71 -25.14 11.17 14.02
N GLU A 72 -24.10 11.93 13.72
CA GLU A 72 -24.13 13.39 13.65
C GLU A 72 -25.07 13.85 12.53
N VAL A 73 -24.93 13.31 11.33
CA VAL A 73 -25.79 13.60 10.16
C VAL A 73 -27.25 13.30 10.49
N ASN A 74 -27.55 12.17 11.11
CA ASN A 74 -28.92 11.82 11.47
C ASN A 74 -29.48 12.71 12.59
N ARG A 75 -28.65 13.16 13.54
CA ARG A 75 -29.06 14.12 14.56
C ARG A 75 -29.48 15.46 13.93
N GLU A 76 -28.71 15.94 12.95
CA GLU A 76 -29.02 17.16 12.20
C GLU A 76 -30.26 16.96 11.33
N ARG A 77 -30.31 15.88 10.57
CA ARG A 77 -31.43 15.53 9.69
C ARG A 77 -32.77 15.39 10.46
N LYS A 78 -32.74 14.82 11.68
CA LYS A 78 -33.91 14.68 12.54
C LYS A 78 -34.57 16.02 12.90
N ARG A 79 -33.80 17.11 12.94
CA ARG A 79 -34.33 18.46 13.21
C ARG A 79 -35.24 18.95 12.08
N HIS A 80 -35.01 18.43 10.86
CA HIS A 80 -35.76 18.80 9.66
C HIS A 80 -36.79 17.74 9.26
N ALA A 81 -36.83 16.59 9.93
CA ALA A 81 -37.81 15.55 9.69
C ALA A 81 -39.20 15.94 10.15
N PRO A 82 -40.28 15.55 9.43
CA PRO A 82 -41.67 15.75 9.87
C PRO A 82 -41.89 15.21 11.28
N GLY A 83 -42.43 16.02 12.16
CA GLY A 83 -42.63 15.64 13.57
C GLY A 83 -41.34 15.36 14.34
N ARG A 84 -40.16 15.68 13.80
CA ARG A 84 -38.83 15.39 14.36
C ARG A 84 -38.62 13.91 14.67
N THR A 85 -39.24 13.05 13.87
CA THR A 85 -39.11 11.58 13.97
C THR A 85 -38.84 10.98 12.62
N PHE A 86 -38.07 9.91 12.57
CA PHE A 86 -37.91 9.11 11.35
C PHE A 86 -38.98 8.03 11.28
N HIS A 87 -39.54 7.79 10.11
CA HIS A 87 -40.47 6.71 9.83
C HIS A 87 -39.81 5.51 9.10
N GLY A 88 -38.53 5.64 8.71
CA GLY A 88 -37.76 4.61 8.04
C GLY A 88 -36.31 4.98 7.91
N ALA A 89 -35.54 4.14 7.23
CA ALA A 89 -34.14 4.38 6.91
C ALA A 89 -33.83 4.01 5.45
N SER A 90 -32.87 4.70 4.84
CA SER A 90 -32.44 4.39 3.48
C SER A 90 -30.92 4.53 3.31
N SER A 91 -30.33 3.65 2.51
CA SER A 91 -28.94 3.77 2.03
C SER A 91 -28.86 4.40 0.64
N ASN A 92 -29.99 4.81 0.05
CA ASN A 92 -30.03 5.41 -1.28
C ASN A 92 -30.09 6.94 -1.18
N ALA A 93 -29.12 7.64 -1.76
CA ALA A 93 -29.00 9.09 -1.69
C ALA A 93 -30.18 9.83 -2.36
N ILE A 94 -30.78 9.24 -3.41
CA ILE A 94 -31.94 9.82 -4.10
C ILE A 94 -33.16 9.76 -3.18
N ALA A 95 -33.45 8.60 -2.59
CA ALA A 95 -34.55 8.44 -1.64
C ALA A 95 -34.39 9.37 -0.43
N LEU A 96 -33.16 9.47 0.11
CA LEU A 96 -32.86 10.38 1.21
C LEU A 96 -33.01 11.86 0.86
N ALA A 97 -32.78 12.24 -0.39
CA ALA A 97 -33.01 13.60 -0.86
C ALA A 97 -34.49 13.90 -1.05
N ALA A 98 -35.27 12.92 -1.51
CA ALA A 98 -36.70 13.06 -1.74
C ALA A 98 -37.52 13.08 -0.43
N ASP A 99 -37.05 12.40 0.63
CA ASP A 99 -37.78 12.23 1.88
C ASP A 99 -36.93 12.56 3.11
N PRO A 100 -37.16 13.75 3.74
CA PRO A 100 -36.49 14.14 4.99
C PRO A 100 -36.82 13.26 6.19
N GLY A 101 -37.94 12.53 6.16
CA GLY A 101 -38.34 11.59 7.21
C GLY A 101 -37.58 10.25 7.24
N LEU A 102 -36.67 10.05 6.29
CA LEU A 102 -35.80 8.84 6.28
C LEU A 102 -34.49 9.09 7.00
N GLU A 103 -34.11 8.15 7.85
CA GLU A 103 -32.79 8.09 8.48
C GLU A 103 -31.71 7.67 7.45
N VAL A 104 -30.55 8.30 7.50
CA VAL A 104 -29.39 7.85 6.69
C VAL A 104 -28.86 6.56 7.25
N SER A 105 -28.89 5.51 6.43
CA SER A 105 -28.21 4.23 6.68
C SER A 105 -27.12 3.97 5.64
N TYR A 106 -26.33 2.93 5.86
CA TYR A 106 -25.31 2.48 4.92
C TYR A 106 -25.11 0.96 5.01
N ILE A 107 -24.59 0.39 3.93
CA ILE A 107 -24.26 -1.02 3.82
C ILE A 107 -22.79 -1.20 4.20
N THR A 108 -22.47 -2.17 5.05
CA THR A 108 -21.12 -2.62 5.32
C THR A 108 -20.84 -3.91 4.55
N ALA A 109 -19.96 -3.83 3.54
CA ALA A 109 -19.53 -4.97 2.76
C ALA A 109 -18.19 -5.51 3.28
N VAL A 110 -18.12 -6.83 3.52
CA VAL A 110 -16.86 -7.48 3.89
C VAL A 110 -15.94 -7.51 2.66
N PRO A 111 -14.63 -7.20 2.80
CA PRO A 111 -13.68 -7.24 1.69
C PRO A 111 -13.62 -8.61 0.99
N ARG A 112 -13.50 -8.61 -0.33
CA ARG A 112 -13.30 -9.78 -1.19
C ARG A 112 -12.16 -9.50 -2.18
N MET A 113 -10.91 -9.50 -1.67
CA MET A 113 -9.74 -8.99 -2.41
C MET A 113 -9.48 -9.74 -3.72
N SER A 114 -9.59 -11.06 -3.74
CA SER A 114 -9.45 -11.85 -4.98
C SER A 114 -10.46 -11.47 -6.05
N TYR A 115 -11.66 -11.12 -5.62
CA TYR A 115 -12.73 -10.67 -6.50
C TYR A 115 -12.45 -9.29 -7.09
N TYR A 116 -11.94 -8.36 -6.27
CA TYR A 116 -11.52 -7.04 -6.75
C TYR A 116 -10.37 -7.13 -7.73
N MET A 117 -9.41 -8.02 -7.51
CA MET A 117 -8.33 -8.28 -8.46
C MET A 117 -8.85 -8.81 -9.79
N LYS A 118 -9.86 -9.69 -9.78
CA LYS A 118 -10.51 -10.18 -11.00
C LYS A 118 -11.14 -9.03 -11.80
N TYR A 119 -11.87 -8.12 -11.13
CA TYR A 119 -12.42 -6.92 -11.78
C TYR A 119 -11.33 -6.01 -12.34
N SER A 120 -10.25 -5.80 -11.58
CA SER A 120 -9.10 -5.01 -12.01
C SER A 120 -8.47 -5.59 -13.29
N THR A 121 -8.27 -6.92 -13.34
CA THR A 121 -7.75 -7.60 -14.53
C THR A 121 -8.71 -7.46 -15.74
N GLN A 122 -10.01 -7.63 -15.53
CA GLN A 122 -11.01 -7.43 -16.59
C GLN A 122 -10.95 -5.99 -17.15
N ILE A 123 -10.81 -4.99 -16.26
CA ILE A 123 -10.70 -3.58 -16.69
C ILE A 123 -9.38 -3.33 -17.42
N TYR A 124 -8.29 -3.93 -16.98
CA TYR A 124 -7.02 -3.87 -17.69
C TYR A 124 -7.13 -4.45 -19.11
N ASP A 125 -7.80 -5.58 -19.28
CA ASP A 125 -8.07 -6.17 -20.59
C ASP A 125 -8.90 -5.26 -21.51
N ILE A 126 -9.77 -4.41 -20.92
CA ILE A 126 -10.51 -3.39 -21.69
C ILE A 126 -9.54 -2.32 -22.21
N TYR A 127 -8.58 -1.86 -21.40
CA TYR A 127 -7.59 -0.88 -21.86
C TYR A 127 -6.72 -1.45 -22.98
N LEU A 128 -6.38 -2.74 -22.93
CA LEU A 128 -5.60 -3.41 -23.97
C LEU A 128 -6.31 -3.53 -25.33
N LYS A 129 -7.61 -3.26 -25.40
CA LYS A 129 -8.32 -3.11 -26.70
C LYS A 129 -7.92 -1.84 -27.45
N TYR A 130 -7.30 -0.88 -26.77
CA TYR A 130 -6.94 0.45 -27.29
C TYR A 130 -5.45 0.69 -27.37
N VAL A 131 -4.68 0.13 -26.47
CA VAL A 131 -3.24 0.40 -26.32
C VAL A 131 -2.48 -0.90 -26.05
N ALA A 132 -1.22 -0.96 -26.46
CA ALA A 132 -0.37 -2.12 -26.21
C ALA A 132 0.07 -2.20 -24.73
N PRO A 133 0.34 -3.41 -24.20
CA PRO A 133 0.77 -3.60 -22.83
C PRO A 133 2.04 -2.82 -22.48
N GLU A 134 2.92 -2.59 -23.44
CA GLU A 134 4.18 -1.84 -23.28
C GLU A 134 3.94 -0.40 -22.83
N ASP A 135 2.85 0.20 -23.29
CA ASP A 135 2.49 1.59 -23.06
C ASP A 135 1.55 1.77 -21.87
N VAL A 136 1.25 0.71 -21.13
CA VAL A 136 0.43 0.74 -19.90
C VAL A 136 1.31 0.42 -18.69
N HIS A 137 1.27 1.30 -17.68
CA HIS A 137 1.81 1.05 -16.35
C HIS A 137 0.67 0.91 -15.34
N VAL A 138 0.48 -0.29 -14.79
CA VAL A 138 -0.46 -0.55 -13.70
C VAL A 138 0.14 -0.02 -12.41
N TYR A 139 -0.35 1.12 -11.92
CA TYR A 139 0.14 1.77 -10.72
C TYR A 139 -0.44 1.14 -9.45
N SER A 140 -1.73 0.78 -9.50
CA SER A 140 -2.42 0.09 -8.41
C SER A 140 -3.54 -0.81 -8.95
N VAL A 141 -4.32 -1.42 -8.06
CA VAL A 141 -5.49 -2.26 -8.42
C VAL A 141 -6.57 -1.45 -9.16
N ASP A 142 -6.62 -0.15 -8.96
CA ASP A 142 -7.65 0.77 -9.46
C ASP A 142 -7.11 1.93 -10.30
N GLU A 143 -5.79 1.96 -10.55
CA GLU A 143 -5.15 3.07 -11.25
C GLU A 143 -4.11 2.61 -12.28
N VAL A 144 -4.15 3.23 -13.46
CA VAL A 144 -3.20 2.99 -14.55
C VAL A 144 -2.70 4.29 -15.15
N PHE A 145 -1.48 4.26 -15.69
CA PHE A 145 -0.93 5.28 -16.58
C PHE A 145 -0.76 4.70 -17.98
N ILE A 146 -1.04 5.48 -18.99
CA ILE A 146 -1.01 5.09 -20.40
C ILE A 146 -0.21 6.13 -21.18
N ASP A 147 0.80 5.73 -21.95
CA ASP A 147 1.42 6.58 -22.98
C ASP A 147 0.50 6.54 -24.22
N ALA A 148 -0.25 7.61 -24.41
CA ALA A 148 -1.21 7.72 -25.49
C ALA A 148 -0.60 8.26 -26.79
N THR A 149 0.64 8.70 -26.79
CA THR A 149 1.28 9.51 -27.84
C THR A 149 1.11 8.92 -29.25
N ALA A 150 1.46 7.66 -29.46
CA ALA A 150 1.38 7.00 -30.76
C ALA A 150 -0.06 6.74 -31.22
N TYR A 151 -0.98 6.55 -30.27
CA TYR A 151 -2.35 6.12 -30.55
C TYR A 151 -3.25 7.26 -31.03
N LEU A 152 -2.96 8.52 -30.62
CA LEU A 152 -3.77 9.67 -31.02
C LEU A 152 -3.78 9.87 -32.53
N LYS A 153 -2.61 9.70 -33.18
CA LYS A 153 -2.50 9.76 -34.65
C LYS A 153 -3.20 8.59 -35.31
N THR A 154 -3.02 7.38 -34.76
CA THR A 154 -3.62 6.14 -35.31
C THR A 154 -5.13 6.20 -35.27
N TYR A 155 -5.72 6.61 -34.14
CA TYR A 155 -7.17 6.70 -33.99
C TYR A 155 -7.77 8.01 -34.51
N LYS A 156 -6.92 9.00 -34.88
CA LYS A 156 -7.35 10.36 -35.27
C LYS A 156 -8.27 11.00 -34.24
N MET A 157 -7.90 10.86 -32.96
CA MET A 157 -8.67 11.32 -31.81
C MET A 157 -7.83 12.24 -30.94
N SER A 158 -8.51 13.13 -30.18
CA SER A 158 -7.86 13.82 -29.08
C SER A 158 -7.60 12.87 -27.89
N ALA A 159 -6.63 13.22 -27.03
CA ALA A 159 -6.37 12.43 -25.82
C ALA A 159 -7.61 12.36 -24.91
N ARG A 160 -8.42 13.43 -24.90
CA ARG A 160 -9.68 13.48 -24.15
C ARG A 160 -10.70 12.49 -24.69
N ASP A 161 -10.85 12.41 -26.00
CA ASP A 161 -11.81 11.49 -26.64
C ASP A 161 -11.39 10.05 -26.44
N LEU A 162 -10.08 9.74 -26.55
CA LEU A 162 -9.55 8.42 -26.28
C LEU A 162 -9.77 8.00 -24.82
N ALA A 163 -9.45 8.88 -23.86
CA ALA A 163 -9.71 8.63 -22.44
C ALA A 163 -11.21 8.39 -22.17
N LEU A 164 -12.07 9.24 -22.71
CA LEU A 164 -13.52 9.11 -22.56
C LEU A 164 -14.05 7.81 -23.14
N ARG A 165 -13.54 7.40 -24.31
CA ARG A 165 -13.91 6.14 -24.95
C ARG A 165 -13.52 4.93 -24.11
N MET A 166 -12.30 4.91 -23.57
CA MET A 166 -11.86 3.84 -22.66
C MET A 166 -12.72 3.79 -21.40
N ILE A 167 -12.98 4.93 -20.76
CA ILE A 167 -13.78 5.01 -19.53
C ILE A 167 -15.23 4.55 -19.78
N ARG A 168 -15.84 4.93 -20.91
CA ARG A 168 -17.19 4.48 -21.27
C ARG A 168 -17.25 2.99 -21.50
N ASN A 169 -16.26 2.42 -22.17
CA ASN A 169 -16.19 0.97 -22.36
C ASN A 169 -16.05 0.23 -21.02
N VAL A 170 -15.22 0.74 -20.09
CA VAL A 170 -15.16 0.21 -18.72
C VAL A 170 -16.54 0.30 -18.04
N MET A 171 -17.21 1.42 -18.15
CA MET A 171 -18.52 1.62 -17.54
C MET A 171 -19.60 0.72 -18.15
N GLU A 172 -19.59 0.52 -19.46
CA GLU A 172 -20.51 -0.38 -20.17
C GLU A 172 -20.33 -1.84 -19.76
N GLU A 173 -19.08 -2.32 -19.68
CA GLU A 173 -18.78 -3.72 -19.37
C GLU A 173 -18.84 -4.03 -17.86
N THR A 174 -18.50 -3.06 -16.99
CA THR A 174 -18.38 -3.30 -15.54
C THR A 174 -19.32 -2.46 -14.69
N GLY A 175 -19.89 -1.40 -15.23
CA GLY A 175 -20.69 -0.42 -14.52
C GLY A 175 -19.90 0.46 -13.55
N ILE A 176 -18.56 0.50 -13.65
CA ILE A 176 -17.67 1.28 -12.79
C ILE A 176 -17.27 2.55 -13.53
N VAL A 177 -17.45 3.69 -12.86
CA VAL A 177 -17.06 5.01 -13.36
C VAL A 177 -15.60 5.29 -13.01
N ALA A 178 -14.88 5.97 -13.91
CA ALA A 178 -13.51 6.40 -13.69
C ALA A 178 -13.35 7.91 -13.82
N THR A 179 -12.21 8.39 -13.33
CA THR A 179 -11.72 9.77 -13.48
C THR A 179 -10.41 9.71 -14.24
N ALA A 180 -10.14 10.68 -15.12
CA ALA A 180 -8.87 10.73 -15.83
C ALA A 180 -8.15 12.07 -15.70
N GLY A 181 -6.83 12.01 -15.78
CA GLY A 181 -5.94 13.14 -15.99
C GLY A 181 -5.14 12.96 -17.27
N ILE A 182 -4.93 14.04 -18.02
CA ILE A 182 -4.17 14.05 -19.27
C ILE A 182 -3.08 15.09 -19.12
N ALA A 183 -1.85 14.75 -19.48
CA ALA A 183 -0.75 15.70 -19.43
C ALA A 183 0.46 15.29 -20.30
N THR A 184 1.46 16.17 -20.34
CA THR A 184 2.74 16.00 -21.05
C THR A 184 3.69 15.04 -20.35
N ASN A 185 3.50 14.76 -19.07
CA ASN A 185 4.30 13.84 -18.27
C ASN A 185 3.48 13.13 -17.19
N LEU A 186 4.05 12.09 -16.57
CA LEU A 186 3.37 11.25 -15.60
C LEU A 186 2.96 11.99 -14.32
N TYR A 187 3.79 12.93 -13.86
CA TYR A 187 3.48 13.73 -12.66
C TYR A 187 2.26 14.62 -12.88
N LEU A 188 2.28 15.43 -13.95
CA LEU A 188 1.16 16.32 -14.28
C LEU A 188 -0.12 15.55 -14.59
N CYS A 189 0.00 14.39 -15.21
CA CYS A 189 -1.12 13.50 -15.49
C CYS A 189 -1.82 13.05 -14.19
N LYS A 190 -1.04 12.63 -13.19
CA LYS A 190 -1.53 12.28 -11.85
C LYS A 190 -2.15 13.48 -11.13
N VAL A 191 -1.48 14.62 -11.16
CA VAL A 191 -1.96 15.86 -10.52
C VAL A 191 -3.25 16.38 -11.16
N ALA A 192 -3.35 16.32 -12.49
CA ALA A 192 -4.58 16.63 -13.22
C ALA A 192 -5.75 15.77 -12.73
N MET A 193 -5.52 14.46 -12.59
CA MET A 193 -6.53 13.52 -12.13
C MET A 193 -6.91 13.73 -10.66
N ASP A 194 -5.92 13.86 -9.77
CA ASP A 194 -6.17 13.90 -8.33
C ASP A 194 -6.64 15.25 -7.80
N ILE A 195 -6.21 16.36 -8.38
CA ILE A 195 -6.52 17.70 -7.89
C ILE A 195 -7.55 18.40 -8.78
N VAL A 196 -7.28 18.48 -10.10
CA VAL A 196 -8.13 19.29 -10.99
C VAL A 196 -9.43 18.57 -11.31
N ALA A 197 -9.37 17.28 -11.70
CA ALA A 197 -10.56 16.53 -12.08
C ALA A 197 -11.57 16.38 -10.93
N LYS A 198 -11.11 16.40 -9.67
CA LYS A 198 -12.01 16.37 -8.50
C LYS A 198 -12.84 17.63 -8.32
N LYS A 199 -12.37 18.78 -8.85
CA LYS A 199 -13.03 20.10 -8.71
C LYS A 199 -13.98 20.43 -9.85
N ILE A 200 -13.80 19.81 -11.02
CA ILE A 200 -14.68 20.05 -12.17
C ILE A 200 -15.98 19.25 -12.04
N PRO A 201 -17.10 19.76 -12.61
CA PRO A 201 -18.35 19.03 -12.69
C PRO A 201 -18.15 17.70 -13.43
N ALA A 202 -18.85 16.67 -12.98
CA ALA A 202 -18.94 15.42 -13.72
C ALA A 202 -19.87 15.60 -14.94
N ASP A 203 -19.61 14.86 -16.02
CA ASP A 203 -20.57 14.76 -17.11
C ASP A 203 -21.83 13.97 -16.66
N LYS A 204 -22.78 13.78 -17.59
CA LYS A 204 -24.04 13.04 -17.33
C LYS A 204 -23.80 11.61 -16.82
N ASP A 205 -22.68 11.01 -17.17
CA ASP A 205 -22.30 9.63 -16.82
C ASP A 205 -21.42 9.58 -15.56
N GLY A 206 -21.16 10.71 -14.91
CA GLY A 206 -20.35 10.82 -13.72
C GLY A 206 -18.83 10.88 -13.98
N VAL A 207 -18.41 10.97 -15.25
CA VAL A 207 -17.00 11.01 -15.69
C VAL A 207 -16.42 12.41 -15.50
N ARG A 208 -15.15 12.47 -15.11
CA ARG A 208 -14.37 13.69 -14.97
C ARG A 208 -13.02 13.51 -15.65
N ILE A 209 -12.68 14.42 -16.55
CA ILE A 209 -11.39 14.40 -17.27
C ILE A 209 -10.80 15.80 -17.20
N ALA A 210 -9.60 15.90 -16.59
CA ALA A 210 -8.83 17.15 -16.53
C ALA A 210 -7.58 17.03 -17.40
N GLN A 211 -7.07 18.17 -17.87
CA GLN A 211 -5.86 18.25 -18.65
C GLN A 211 -4.95 19.33 -18.09
N LEU A 212 -3.64 19.06 -18.01
CA LEU A 212 -2.59 20.00 -17.63
C LEU A 212 -1.40 19.87 -18.57
N ASP A 213 -0.73 21.00 -18.77
CA ASP A 213 0.66 21.13 -19.19
C ASP A 213 1.44 21.90 -18.12
N GLU A 214 2.74 22.09 -18.30
CA GLU A 214 3.62 22.75 -17.32
C GLU A 214 3.20 24.20 -17.06
N ARG A 215 2.64 24.90 -18.06
CA ARG A 215 2.17 26.26 -17.92
C ARG A 215 0.87 26.34 -17.14
N SER A 216 -0.12 25.60 -17.54
CA SER A 216 -1.44 25.54 -16.87
C SER A 216 -1.35 24.98 -15.45
N TYR A 217 -0.42 24.06 -15.19
CA TYR A 217 -0.08 23.60 -13.86
C TYR A 217 0.38 24.75 -12.96
N ARG A 218 1.35 25.55 -13.43
CA ARG A 218 1.86 26.70 -12.67
C ARG A 218 0.79 27.75 -12.44
N GLU A 219 0.00 28.09 -13.46
CA GLU A 219 -1.07 29.07 -13.37
C GLU A 219 -2.19 28.65 -12.39
N GLN A 220 -2.57 27.37 -12.37
CA GLN A 220 -3.71 26.88 -11.60
C GLN A 220 -3.34 26.34 -10.20
N LEU A 221 -2.16 25.73 -10.04
CA LEU A 221 -1.86 24.92 -8.87
C LEU A 221 -0.66 25.38 -8.04
N TRP A 222 0.14 26.34 -8.48
CA TRP A 222 1.25 26.83 -7.67
C TRP A 222 0.83 27.38 -6.30
N ASN A 223 -0.38 27.89 -6.17
CA ASN A 223 -0.94 28.39 -4.90
C ASN A 223 -1.89 27.38 -4.23
N HIS A 224 -1.98 26.15 -4.75
CA HIS A 224 -2.86 25.15 -4.17
C HIS A 224 -2.34 24.65 -2.81
N VAL A 225 -3.25 24.49 -1.86
CA VAL A 225 -3.05 23.90 -0.54
C VAL A 225 -4.12 22.85 -0.27
N PRO A 226 -3.83 21.81 0.50
CA PRO A 226 -2.54 21.51 1.18
C PRO A 226 -1.51 20.87 0.23
N LEU A 227 -0.24 20.97 0.57
CA LEU A 227 0.86 20.33 -0.17
C LEU A 227 0.69 18.80 -0.29
N THR A 228 0.03 18.18 0.67
CA THR A 228 -0.22 16.72 0.68
C THR A 228 -1.17 16.22 -0.41
N ASP A 229 -1.82 17.11 -1.15
CA ASP A 229 -2.63 16.75 -2.32
C ASP A 229 -1.76 16.40 -3.53
N PHE A 230 -0.51 16.91 -3.55
CA PHE A 230 0.41 16.64 -4.63
C PHE A 230 1.06 15.27 -4.50
N TRP A 231 1.13 14.56 -5.60
CA TRP A 231 1.78 13.26 -5.67
C TRP A 231 3.22 13.33 -5.15
N ARG A 232 3.64 12.36 -4.35
CA ARG A 232 4.92 12.23 -3.66
C ARG A 232 5.19 13.25 -2.54
N VAL A 233 4.27 14.14 -2.22
CA VAL A 233 4.38 15.01 -1.05
C VAL A 233 3.56 14.43 0.11
N GLY A 234 4.21 13.63 0.95
CA GLY A 234 3.58 13.08 2.15
C GLY A 234 3.59 14.07 3.34
N PRO A 235 2.88 13.72 4.45
CA PRO A 235 2.82 14.59 5.64
C PRO A 235 4.19 14.98 6.22
N GLY A 236 5.20 14.11 6.10
CA GLY A 236 6.56 14.40 6.55
C GLY A 236 7.24 15.49 5.73
N TYR A 237 7.05 15.47 4.41
CA TYR A 237 7.55 16.52 3.51
C TYR A 237 6.82 17.83 3.75
N ALA A 238 5.49 17.82 3.75
CA ALA A 238 4.68 19.00 3.99
C ALA A 238 5.02 19.66 5.33
N ARG A 239 5.20 18.88 6.41
CA ARG A 239 5.61 19.41 7.71
C ARG A 239 6.95 20.14 7.64
N LYS A 240 7.99 19.50 7.07
CA LYS A 240 9.32 20.13 6.95
C LYS A 240 9.28 21.40 6.12
N LEU A 241 8.51 21.42 5.03
CA LEU A 241 8.32 22.61 4.20
C LEU A 241 7.64 23.72 5.00
N ASN A 242 6.52 23.42 5.66
CA ASN A 242 5.75 24.40 6.44
C ASN A 242 6.56 24.97 7.62
N GLU A 243 7.36 24.16 8.31
CA GLU A 243 8.28 24.59 9.36
C GLU A 243 9.34 25.58 8.87
N ASN A 244 9.60 25.59 7.55
CA ASN A 244 10.53 26.52 6.89
C ASN A 244 9.81 27.61 6.06
N GLY A 245 8.51 27.81 6.26
CA GLY A 245 7.74 28.89 5.59
C GLY A 245 7.40 28.63 4.14
N LEU A 246 7.51 27.37 3.66
CA LEU A 246 7.15 26.94 2.31
C LEU A 246 5.82 26.18 2.36
N TYR A 247 4.74 26.79 1.87
CA TYR A 247 3.38 26.27 2.01
C TYR A 247 2.77 25.73 0.72
N THR A 248 3.37 26.07 -0.42
CA THR A 248 2.86 25.77 -1.76
C THR A 248 3.97 25.23 -2.68
N MET A 249 3.59 24.56 -3.77
CA MET A 249 4.56 24.15 -4.80
C MET A 249 5.21 25.36 -5.48
N GLY A 250 4.50 26.48 -5.61
CA GLY A 250 5.06 27.73 -6.08
C GLY A 250 6.13 28.31 -5.14
N ASP A 251 6.01 28.11 -3.81
CA ASP A 251 7.07 28.50 -2.87
C ASP A 251 8.31 27.64 -3.05
N VAL A 252 8.14 26.32 -3.24
CA VAL A 252 9.24 25.39 -3.53
C VAL A 252 9.94 25.78 -4.83
N ALA A 253 9.19 26.04 -5.90
CA ALA A 253 9.75 26.45 -7.19
C ALA A 253 10.52 27.79 -7.08
N ARG A 254 9.99 28.78 -6.40
CA ARG A 254 10.69 30.07 -6.17
C ARG A 254 11.92 29.90 -5.30
N CYS A 255 11.84 29.05 -4.27
CA CYS A 255 12.99 28.72 -3.43
C CYS A 255 14.14 28.12 -4.25
N SER A 256 13.85 27.22 -5.19
CA SER A 256 14.88 26.54 -6.00
C SER A 256 15.72 27.47 -6.87
N VAL A 257 15.23 28.68 -7.19
CA VAL A 257 15.94 29.68 -8.01
C VAL A 257 16.44 30.88 -7.18
N GLY A 258 16.36 30.81 -5.86
CA GLY A 258 16.89 31.84 -4.96
C GLY A 258 18.41 31.97 -5.04
N ARG A 259 18.92 33.15 -4.74
CA ARG A 259 20.37 33.40 -4.80
C ARG A 259 21.10 32.64 -3.69
N PRO A 260 22.37 32.24 -3.90
CA PRO A 260 23.14 31.47 -2.91
C PRO A 260 23.27 32.12 -1.53
N ASN A 261 23.19 33.44 -1.45
CA ASN A 261 23.27 34.22 -0.20
C ASN A 261 21.90 34.50 0.46
N GLU A 262 20.82 34.09 -0.15
CA GLU A 262 19.46 34.20 0.41
C GLU A 262 19.13 32.97 1.27
N TYR A 263 18.21 33.12 2.24
CA TYR A 263 17.75 32.00 3.05
C TYR A 263 16.98 30.96 2.22
N TYR A 264 16.09 31.45 1.34
CA TYR A 264 15.32 30.61 0.43
C TYR A 264 16.11 30.41 -0.85
N ASN A 265 16.82 29.30 -0.94
CA ASN A 265 17.58 28.87 -2.09
C ASN A 265 17.57 27.36 -2.22
N GLU A 266 18.12 26.83 -3.28
CA GLU A 266 18.20 25.41 -3.57
C GLU A 266 18.90 24.62 -2.45
N ALA A 267 19.96 25.17 -1.83
CA ALA A 267 20.69 24.53 -0.73
C ALA A 267 19.80 24.27 0.50
N LEU A 268 18.78 25.10 0.76
CA LEU A 268 17.78 24.83 1.79
C LEU A 268 17.03 23.54 1.51
N LEU A 269 16.57 23.34 0.27
CA LEU A 269 15.81 22.15 -0.14
C LEU A 269 16.66 20.88 -0.03
N TYR A 270 17.92 20.93 -0.48
CA TYR A 270 18.87 19.81 -0.30
C TYR A 270 19.17 19.52 1.16
N ARG A 271 19.30 20.53 2.02
CA ARG A 271 19.46 20.33 3.48
C ARG A 271 18.27 19.62 4.10
N LEU A 272 17.05 19.90 3.65
CA LEU A 272 15.82 19.31 4.18
C LEU A 272 15.58 17.89 3.67
N PHE A 273 15.90 17.60 2.42
CA PHE A 273 15.46 16.40 1.71
C PHE A 273 16.59 15.57 1.10
N GLY A 274 17.84 16.04 1.16
CA GLY A 274 18.97 15.39 0.47
C GLY A 274 18.74 15.32 -1.03
N ILE A 275 19.18 14.26 -1.68
CA ILE A 275 19.02 14.06 -3.14
C ILE A 275 17.54 14.07 -3.59
N ASN A 276 16.60 13.75 -2.69
CA ASN A 276 15.18 13.82 -3.04
C ASN A 276 14.66 15.25 -3.27
N ALA A 277 15.47 16.29 -3.01
CA ALA A 277 15.15 17.66 -3.35
C ALA A 277 15.02 17.85 -4.87
N GLU A 278 15.82 17.15 -5.68
CA GLU A 278 15.77 17.20 -7.13
C GLU A 278 14.36 16.87 -7.65
N LEU A 279 13.84 15.73 -7.26
CA LEU A 279 12.50 15.32 -7.67
C LEU A 279 11.42 16.30 -7.17
N LEU A 280 11.57 16.83 -5.96
CA LEU A 280 10.61 17.81 -5.41
C LEU A 280 10.65 19.13 -6.20
N ILE A 281 11.84 19.60 -6.60
CA ILE A 281 12.04 20.80 -7.40
C ILE A 281 11.45 20.58 -8.79
N ASP A 282 11.77 19.49 -9.46
CA ASP A 282 11.24 19.15 -10.77
C ASP A 282 9.71 19.14 -10.76
N HIS A 283 9.11 18.47 -9.78
CA HIS A 283 7.66 18.44 -9.62
C HIS A 283 7.07 19.82 -9.30
N ALA A 284 7.77 20.67 -8.55
CA ALA A 284 7.32 22.04 -8.30
C ALA A 284 7.28 22.89 -9.59
N TRP A 285 8.16 22.63 -10.54
CA TRP A 285 8.15 23.23 -11.87
C TRP A 285 7.19 22.55 -12.86
N GLY A 286 6.63 21.39 -12.49
CA GLY A 286 5.77 20.57 -13.36
C GLY A 286 6.54 19.65 -14.30
N TRP A 287 7.80 19.35 -13.98
CA TRP A 287 8.67 18.51 -14.78
C TRP A 287 8.76 17.09 -14.24
N GLU A 288 8.73 16.09 -15.11
CA GLU A 288 8.99 14.68 -14.81
C GLU A 288 9.51 13.99 -16.07
N PRO A 289 10.80 13.66 -16.12
CA PRO A 289 11.40 13.05 -17.30
C PRO A 289 11.12 11.55 -17.43
N THR A 290 10.67 10.90 -16.36
CA THR A 290 10.48 9.45 -16.33
C THR A 290 9.37 9.00 -17.27
N THR A 291 9.67 8.01 -18.10
CA THR A 291 8.73 7.38 -19.04
C THR A 291 8.26 6.01 -18.55
N ILE A 292 7.15 5.52 -19.09
CA ILE A 292 6.65 4.14 -18.80
C ILE A 292 7.70 3.09 -19.18
N ALA A 293 8.41 3.28 -20.30
CA ALA A 293 9.47 2.36 -20.71
C ALA A 293 10.63 2.30 -19.70
N GLN A 294 11.03 3.44 -19.12
CA GLN A 294 12.05 3.49 -18.07
C GLN A 294 11.58 2.83 -16.78
N ILE A 295 10.30 3.05 -16.38
CA ILE A 295 9.73 2.38 -15.22
C ILE A 295 9.78 0.86 -15.39
N LYS A 296 9.40 0.34 -16.56
CA LYS A 296 9.43 -1.10 -16.86
C LYS A 296 10.84 -1.68 -16.95
N ALA A 297 11.79 -0.92 -17.43
CA ALA A 297 13.19 -1.32 -17.53
C ALA A 297 13.95 -1.24 -16.19
N TYR A 298 13.39 -0.52 -15.19
CA TYR A 298 14.07 -0.30 -13.92
C TYR A 298 14.23 -1.60 -13.13
N LYS A 299 15.47 -1.92 -12.76
CA LYS A 299 15.82 -3.01 -11.85
C LYS A 299 16.47 -2.40 -10.61
N PRO A 300 15.89 -2.56 -9.42
CA PRO A 300 16.48 -2.03 -8.19
C PRO A 300 17.83 -2.74 -7.91
N GLU A 301 18.84 -1.96 -7.51
CA GLU A 301 20.15 -2.48 -7.12
C GLU A 301 20.10 -3.36 -5.87
N LYS A 302 19.18 -3.03 -4.95
CA LYS A 302 18.99 -3.77 -3.70
C LYS A 302 17.54 -4.20 -3.58
N ASN A 303 17.35 -5.49 -3.44
CA ASN A 303 16.03 -6.07 -3.28
C ASN A 303 15.82 -6.53 -1.84
N SER A 304 14.58 -6.41 -1.39
CA SER A 304 14.12 -7.02 -0.14
C SER A 304 12.75 -7.63 -0.32
N VAL A 305 12.49 -8.72 0.39
CA VAL A 305 11.16 -9.33 0.48
C VAL A 305 10.75 -9.29 1.94
N GLY A 306 9.59 -8.72 2.23
CA GLY A 306 9.18 -8.52 3.60
C GLY A 306 7.70 -8.79 3.83
N SER A 307 7.39 -9.10 5.08
CA SER A 307 6.05 -9.32 5.55
C SER A 307 5.81 -8.58 6.86
N GLY A 308 4.67 -7.91 6.96
CA GLY A 308 4.25 -7.18 8.16
C GLY A 308 2.88 -7.64 8.65
N GLN A 309 2.71 -7.67 9.98
CA GLN A 309 1.43 -8.00 10.60
C GLN A 309 1.14 -7.10 11.79
N VAL A 310 -0.10 -6.63 11.90
CA VAL A 310 -0.66 -6.04 13.11
C VAL A 310 -1.51 -7.11 13.78
N LEU A 311 -1.20 -7.43 15.03
CA LEU A 311 -1.92 -8.44 15.82
C LEU A 311 -3.31 -7.92 16.20
N GLN A 312 -4.26 -8.82 16.39
CA GLN A 312 -5.65 -8.47 16.74
C GLN A 312 -5.76 -7.87 18.14
N CYS A 313 -4.96 -8.40 19.07
CA CYS A 313 -4.82 -7.90 20.45
C CYS A 313 -3.32 -7.79 20.79
N ALA A 314 -3.02 -7.30 21.98
CA ALA A 314 -1.68 -7.36 22.55
C ALA A 314 -1.28 -8.82 22.85
N TYR A 315 -0.11 -9.24 22.40
CA TYR A 315 0.44 -10.60 22.60
C TYR A 315 1.59 -10.57 23.60
N THR A 316 1.70 -11.61 24.40
CA THR A 316 2.92 -11.85 25.20
C THR A 316 4.10 -12.16 24.30
N VAL A 317 5.30 -12.10 24.85
CA VAL A 317 6.55 -12.35 24.12
C VAL A 317 6.56 -13.74 23.52
N GLU A 318 6.09 -14.76 24.23
CA GLU A 318 6.04 -16.16 23.77
C GLU A 318 5.07 -16.31 22.58
N LYS A 319 3.85 -15.78 22.71
CA LYS A 319 2.87 -15.81 21.62
C LYS A 319 3.38 -15.00 20.40
N ALA A 320 4.05 -13.89 20.63
CA ALA A 320 4.64 -13.10 19.54
C ALA A 320 5.78 -13.83 18.85
N LYS A 321 6.62 -14.60 19.59
CA LYS A 321 7.66 -15.45 19.00
C LYS A 321 7.08 -16.50 18.07
N LEU A 322 5.96 -17.11 18.43
CA LEU A 322 5.24 -18.04 17.54
C LEU A 322 4.85 -17.35 16.22
N ILE A 323 4.33 -16.12 16.27
CA ILE A 323 3.97 -15.38 15.06
C ILE A 323 5.20 -15.03 14.23
N VAL A 324 6.33 -14.68 14.86
CA VAL A 324 7.60 -14.45 14.14
C VAL A 324 8.03 -15.71 13.39
N LYS A 325 7.94 -16.89 14.01
CA LYS A 325 8.23 -18.18 13.37
C LYS A 325 7.29 -18.45 12.19
N GLU A 326 5.99 -18.29 12.38
CA GLU A 326 5.01 -18.44 11.30
C GLU A 326 5.27 -17.50 10.13
N MET A 327 5.58 -16.23 10.41
CA MET A 327 5.88 -15.23 9.38
C MET A 327 7.18 -15.53 8.64
N THR A 328 8.18 -16.00 9.35
CA THR A 328 9.47 -16.40 8.77
C THR A 328 9.31 -17.60 7.84
N ASP A 329 8.55 -18.59 8.26
CA ASP A 329 8.27 -19.80 7.45
C ASP A 329 7.57 -19.43 6.12
N LEU A 330 6.55 -18.60 6.18
CA LEU A 330 5.84 -18.13 4.98
C LEU A 330 6.73 -17.26 4.08
N LEU A 331 7.59 -16.42 4.66
CA LEU A 331 8.54 -15.59 3.90
C LEU A 331 9.58 -16.45 3.18
N VAL A 332 10.09 -17.49 3.83
CA VAL A 332 11.04 -18.43 3.21
C VAL A 332 10.40 -19.19 2.06
N LEU A 333 9.15 -19.66 2.22
CA LEU A 333 8.43 -20.29 1.11
C LEU A 333 8.21 -19.33 -0.07
N ASP A 334 7.97 -18.03 0.19
CA ASP A 334 7.87 -17.01 -0.86
C ASP A 334 9.22 -16.78 -1.58
N LEU A 335 10.35 -16.82 -0.86
CA LEU A 335 11.68 -16.77 -1.47
C LEU A 335 11.91 -17.98 -2.39
N VAL A 336 11.61 -19.18 -1.92
CA VAL A 336 11.76 -20.43 -2.71
C VAL A 336 10.88 -20.39 -3.96
N ASP A 337 9.62 -19.98 -3.83
CA ASP A 337 8.67 -19.88 -4.97
C ASP A 337 9.17 -18.90 -6.06
N LYS A 338 9.89 -17.86 -5.66
CA LYS A 338 10.47 -16.85 -6.55
C LYS A 338 11.89 -17.17 -7.02
N GLY A 339 12.48 -18.27 -6.58
CA GLY A 339 13.88 -18.63 -6.88
C GLY A 339 14.90 -17.63 -6.30
N LEU A 340 14.62 -17.09 -5.11
CA LEU A 340 15.40 -16.05 -4.43
C LEU A 340 16.09 -16.59 -3.19
N VAL A 341 17.24 -15.98 -2.86
CA VAL A 341 18.00 -16.25 -1.63
C VAL A 341 18.41 -14.95 -0.95
N THR A 342 18.71 -15.02 0.34
CA THR A 342 19.13 -13.88 1.17
C THR A 342 20.30 -14.25 2.07
N ASP A 343 21.14 -13.28 2.41
CA ASP A 343 22.19 -13.41 3.43
C ASP A 343 21.93 -12.54 4.67
N GLN A 344 20.74 -11.89 4.74
CA GLN A 344 20.43 -11.01 5.86
C GLN A 344 18.93 -10.97 6.17
N MET A 345 18.60 -11.15 7.45
CA MET A 345 17.24 -11.00 7.97
C MET A 345 17.14 -9.75 8.86
N VAL A 346 16.03 -9.04 8.75
CA VAL A 346 15.71 -7.87 9.59
C VAL A 346 14.40 -8.13 10.31
N LEU A 347 14.39 -7.88 11.61
CA LEU A 347 13.22 -8.04 12.46
C LEU A 347 12.88 -6.72 13.15
N THR A 348 11.61 -6.31 13.11
CA THR A 348 11.11 -5.15 13.85
C THR A 348 9.86 -5.52 14.62
N ILE A 349 9.88 -5.31 15.94
CA ILE A 349 8.80 -5.62 16.86
C ILE A 349 8.25 -4.32 17.45
N GLY A 350 7.01 -4.00 17.12
CA GLY A 350 6.30 -2.84 17.67
C GLY A 350 5.46 -3.23 18.88
N TYR A 351 5.61 -2.50 19.97
CA TYR A 351 4.91 -2.76 21.22
C TYR A 351 3.51 -2.12 21.25
N ASP A 352 2.64 -2.67 22.10
CA ASP A 352 1.27 -2.15 22.28
C ASP A 352 1.24 -0.88 23.14
N ILE A 353 0.20 -0.07 22.95
CA ILE A 353 -0.05 1.12 23.78
C ILE A 353 -0.38 0.73 25.23
N ASP A 354 -0.95 -0.45 25.43
CA ASP A 354 -1.33 -0.95 26.76
C ASP A 354 -0.13 -1.02 27.70
N ASN A 355 1.09 -1.15 27.18
CA ASN A 355 2.32 -1.07 27.98
C ASN A 355 2.51 0.27 28.69
N LEU A 356 1.88 1.35 28.22
CA LEU A 356 1.95 2.68 28.83
C LEU A 356 0.67 3.11 29.53
N THR A 357 -0.42 2.36 29.33
CA THR A 357 -1.74 2.64 29.91
C THR A 357 -2.06 1.71 31.09
N ASP A 358 -1.54 0.48 31.08
CA ASP A 358 -1.66 -0.46 32.20
C ASP A 358 -0.64 -0.10 33.29
N PRO A 359 -1.07 0.27 34.52
CA PRO A 359 -0.17 0.64 35.61
C PRO A 359 0.82 -0.48 36.00
N ALA A 360 0.41 -1.75 35.87
CA ALA A 360 1.25 -2.89 36.25
C ALA A 360 2.48 -3.05 35.32
N ILE A 361 2.33 -2.70 34.05
CA ILE A 361 3.43 -2.75 33.08
C ILE A 361 4.19 -1.41 33.07
N ARG A 362 3.45 -0.28 33.06
CA ARG A 362 4.03 1.06 32.97
C ARG A 362 5.04 1.34 34.09
N ASN A 363 4.73 0.91 35.33
CA ASN A 363 5.61 1.16 36.49
C ASN A 363 6.96 0.41 36.39
N LYS A 364 7.03 -0.64 35.58
CA LYS A 364 8.26 -1.42 35.36
C LYS A 364 9.04 -0.95 34.13
N PHE A 365 8.38 -0.21 33.23
CA PHE A 365 9.00 0.22 31.98
C PHE A 365 9.72 1.55 32.12
N HIS A 366 11.04 1.54 31.97
CA HIS A 366 11.93 2.72 32.02
C HIS A 366 12.61 3.02 30.68
N GLY A 367 12.14 2.37 29.58
CA GLY A 367 12.70 2.51 28.25
C GLY A 367 12.25 3.77 27.50
N GLU A 368 12.76 3.93 26.29
CA GLU A 368 12.44 5.06 25.42
C GLU A 368 10.98 4.96 24.91
N VAL A 369 10.28 6.10 24.94
CA VAL A 369 8.92 6.25 24.43
C VAL A 369 8.94 7.08 23.15
N THR A 370 8.28 6.59 22.11
CA THR A 370 8.14 7.27 20.82
C THR A 370 6.69 7.64 20.53
N THR A 371 6.47 8.50 19.55
CA THR A 371 5.13 8.84 19.08
C THR A 371 4.87 8.12 17.75
N ASP A 372 3.82 7.34 17.71
CA ASP A 372 3.42 6.66 16.48
C ASP A 372 2.80 7.64 15.45
N ARG A 373 2.53 7.15 14.23
CA ARG A 373 1.93 7.97 13.15
C ARG A 373 0.54 8.54 13.47
N TYR A 374 -0.10 8.07 14.53
CA TYR A 374 -1.40 8.55 15.00
C TYR A 374 -1.29 9.50 16.19
N GLY A 375 -0.07 9.94 16.53
CA GLY A 375 0.19 10.82 17.67
C GLY A 375 0.16 10.13 19.03
N ARG A 376 0.08 8.79 19.11
CA ARG A 376 0.01 8.06 20.37
C ARG A 376 1.40 7.74 20.89
N LYS A 377 1.59 7.89 22.20
CA LYS A 377 2.81 7.43 22.87
C LYS A 377 2.83 5.91 22.94
N VAL A 378 3.94 5.30 22.51
CA VAL A 378 4.19 3.86 22.54
C VAL A 378 5.65 3.60 22.94
N PRO A 379 6.00 2.47 23.55
CA PRO A 379 7.39 2.09 23.72
C PRO A 379 8.12 2.06 22.37
N LYS A 380 9.37 2.47 22.36
CA LYS A 380 10.20 2.36 21.14
C LYS A 380 10.25 0.92 20.68
N HIS A 381 10.02 0.70 19.38
CA HIS A 381 10.06 -0.63 18.78
C HIS A 381 11.44 -1.29 18.94
N ALA A 382 11.48 -2.59 19.14
CA ALA A 382 12.69 -3.38 19.01
C ALA A 382 13.02 -3.58 17.52
N HIS A 383 14.29 -3.43 17.18
CA HIS A 383 14.78 -3.57 15.81
C HIS A 383 16.15 -4.22 15.80
N GLY A 384 16.37 -5.12 14.88
CA GLY A 384 17.66 -5.77 14.73
C GLY A 384 17.84 -6.44 13.38
N THR A 385 19.08 -6.77 13.10
CA THR A 385 19.53 -7.44 11.89
C THR A 385 20.33 -8.68 12.25
N ALA A 386 20.12 -9.76 11.53
CA ALA A 386 20.91 -10.99 11.58
C ALA A 386 21.52 -11.24 10.19
N ASN A 387 22.85 -11.35 10.12
CA ASN A 387 23.56 -11.80 8.93
C ASN A 387 23.61 -13.33 8.95
N LEU A 388 23.36 -13.93 7.80
CA LEU A 388 23.49 -15.37 7.59
C LEU A 388 24.92 -15.66 7.08
N PRO A 389 25.45 -16.86 7.32
CA PRO A 389 26.80 -17.22 6.89
C PRO A 389 26.95 -17.19 5.36
N GLU A 390 25.90 -17.52 4.65
CA GLU A 390 25.83 -17.55 3.18
C GLU A 390 24.46 -17.15 2.66
N TYR A 391 24.34 -16.92 1.35
CA TYR A 391 23.06 -16.74 0.69
C TYR A 391 22.24 -18.04 0.72
N THR A 392 21.06 -18.00 1.30
CA THR A 392 20.24 -19.20 1.47
C THR A 392 18.73 -18.92 1.43
N SER A 393 17.96 -19.94 1.11
CA SER A 393 16.51 -20.02 1.34
C SER A 393 16.14 -21.22 2.22
N SER A 394 17.08 -21.71 3.04
CA SER A 394 16.83 -22.79 4.01
C SER A 394 15.95 -22.27 5.16
N THR A 395 14.80 -22.92 5.36
CA THR A 395 13.91 -22.62 6.50
C THR A 395 14.63 -22.82 7.83
N ARG A 396 15.44 -23.89 7.94
CA ARG A 396 16.19 -24.23 9.16
C ARG A 396 17.18 -23.13 9.55
N ILE A 397 18.01 -22.70 8.61
CA ILE A 397 19.05 -21.69 8.86
C ILE A 397 18.42 -20.32 9.16
N ILE A 398 17.47 -19.88 8.33
CA ILE A 398 16.81 -18.57 8.48
C ILE A 398 15.99 -18.54 9.77
N MET A 399 15.23 -19.60 10.07
CA MET A 399 14.39 -19.68 11.28
C MET A 399 15.24 -19.56 12.54
N LYS A 400 16.33 -20.35 12.64
CA LYS A 400 17.24 -20.29 13.79
C LYS A 400 17.80 -18.88 13.97
N SER A 401 18.28 -18.27 12.91
CA SER A 401 18.85 -16.91 12.95
C SER A 401 17.83 -15.85 13.36
N VAL A 402 16.58 -15.97 12.93
CA VAL A 402 15.50 -15.04 13.30
C VAL A 402 15.06 -15.28 14.74
N GLU A 403 15.00 -16.51 15.23
CA GLU A 403 14.70 -16.83 16.63
C GLU A 403 15.79 -16.25 17.57
N ASP A 404 17.07 -16.47 17.25
CA ASP A 404 18.19 -15.92 18.02
C ASP A 404 18.16 -14.37 18.00
N LEU A 405 17.81 -13.77 16.87
CA LEU A 405 17.64 -12.33 16.74
C LEU A 405 16.48 -11.82 17.61
N TYR A 406 15.34 -12.51 17.58
CA TYR A 406 14.18 -12.18 18.40
C TYR A 406 14.52 -12.14 19.87
N ASP A 407 15.12 -13.23 20.39
CA ASP A 407 15.50 -13.37 21.80
C ASP A 407 16.50 -12.27 22.25
N ARG A 408 17.38 -11.84 21.33
CA ARG A 408 18.36 -10.79 21.59
C ARG A 408 17.77 -9.38 21.69
N ILE A 409 16.72 -9.07 20.88
CA ILE A 409 16.22 -7.69 20.77
C ILE A 409 14.96 -7.42 21.56
N ILE A 410 14.18 -8.48 21.90
CA ILE A 410 12.88 -8.32 22.56
C ILE A 410 13.01 -7.82 23.99
N ASN A 411 12.12 -6.93 24.41
CA ASN A 411 11.93 -6.67 25.83
C ASN A 411 10.89 -7.66 26.40
N PRO A 412 11.28 -8.54 27.35
CA PRO A 412 10.40 -9.62 27.82
C PRO A 412 9.19 -9.13 28.63
N ASP A 413 9.23 -7.90 29.16
CA ASP A 413 8.17 -7.34 30.00
C ASP A 413 7.07 -6.63 29.20
N LEU A 414 7.22 -6.51 27.86
CA LEU A 414 6.34 -5.70 27.05
C LEU A 414 5.43 -6.54 26.14
N LEU A 415 4.19 -6.12 26.02
CA LEU A 415 3.21 -6.69 25.09
C LEU A 415 3.47 -6.22 23.66
N VAL A 416 3.42 -7.15 22.71
CA VAL A 416 3.68 -6.95 21.30
C VAL A 416 2.40 -6.67 20.52
N ARG A 417 2.47 -5.75 19.54
CA ARG A 417 1.33 -5.37 18.67
C ARG A 417 1.62 -5.51 17.19
N ARG A 418 2.88 -5.37 16.78
CA ARG A 418 3.28 -5.39 15.37
C ARG A 418 4.54 -6.19 15.17
N ILE A 419 4.62 -6.90 14.07
CA ILE A 419 5.79 -7.69 13.68
C ILE A 419 6.07 -7.42 12.20
N TYR A 420 7.34 -7.17 11.88
CA TYR A 420 7.84 -7.09 10.52
C TYR A 420 9.06 -7.98 10.39
N VAL A 421 9.01 -8.91 9.44
CA VAL A 421 10.13 -9.80 9.08
C VAL A 421 10.50 -9.48 7.63
N VAL A 422 11.77 -9.21 7.39
CA VAL A 422 12.27 -8.80 6.06
C VAL A 422 13.54 -9.58 5.75
N ALA A 423 13.56 -10.25 4.59
CA ALA A 423 14.76 -10.72 3.94
C ALA A 423 15.36 -9.56 3.13
N SER A 424 16.56 -9.11 3.48
CA SER A 424 17.29 -8.04 2.82
C SER A 424 18.37 -8.62 1.92
N ARG A 425 18.93 -7.78 1.02
CA ARG A 425 19.99 -8.20 0.10
C ARG A 425 19.62 -9.44 -0.70
N VAL A 426 18.37 -9.51 -1.12
CA VAL A 426 17.83 -10.65 -1.86
C VAL A 426 18.37 -10.65 -3.29
N ILE A 427 18.84 -11.81 -3.75
CA ILE A 427 19.35 -12.04 -5.11
C ILE A 427 18.72 -13.31 -5.70
N PRO A 428 18.70 -13.47 -7.05
CA PRO A 428 18.38 -14.75 -7.68
C PRO A 428 19.33 -15.86 -7.22
N GLU A 429 18.80 -17.06 -6.98
CA GLU A 429 19.61 -18.18 -6.49
C GLU A 429 20.78 -18.55 -7.43
N GLY A 430 20.60 -18.38 -8.75
CA GLY A 430 21.67 -18.60 -9.74
C GLY A 430 22.88 -17.68 -9.54
N GLU A 431 22.63 -16.43 -9.15
CA GLU A 431 23.70 -15.44 -8.92
C GLU A 431 24.51 -15.73 -7.64
N ALA A 432 23.88 -16.36 -6.63
CA ALA A 432 24.57 -16.70 -5.37
C ALA A 432 25.65 -17.75 -5.54
N LYS A 433 25.47 -18.67 -6.47
CA LYS A 433 26.46 -19.76 -6.75
C LYS A 433 27.75 -19.26 -7.40
N GLU A 434 27.75 -18.06 -7.98
CA GLU A 434 28.90 -17.43 -8.60
C GLU A 434 29.82 -16.70 -7.60
N LYS A 435 29.35 -16.51 -6.36
CA LYS A 435 30.09 -15.81 -5.29
C LYS A 435 30.77 -16.77 -4.32
N GLU A 436 31.49 -17.77 -4.82
CA GLU A 436 32.32 -18.64 -3.96
C GLU A 436 33.43 -17.81 -3.32
N VAL A 437 33.42 -17.75 -1.98
CA VAL A 437 34.49 -17.13 -1.21
C VAL A 437 35.65 -18.14 -1.08
N PHE A 438 36.83 -17.73 -1.52
CA PHE A 438 38.03 -18.50 -1.25
C PHE A 438 38.32 -18.56 0.24
N GLU A 439 38.15 -19.72 0.88
CA GLU A 439 38.54 -19.93 2.27
C GLU A 439 40.07 -20.12 2.33
N GLN A 440 40.72 -19.31 3.15
CA GLN A 440 42.15 -19.48 3.40
C GLN A 440 42.35 -20.74 4.27
N MET A 441 43.07 -21.74 3.75
CA MET A 441 43.36 -22.96 4.48
C MET A 441 44.35 -22.68 5.63
N ASP A 442 44.07 -23.24 6.82
CA ASP A 442 44.99 -23.25 7.94
C ASP A 442 45.53 -24.66 8.23
N LEU A 443 46.66 -24.74 8.97
CA LEU A 443 47.38 -25.98 9.22
C LEU A 443 46.79 -26.86 10.34
N PHE A 444 45.76 -26.38 11.04
CA PHE A 444 45.20 -27.03 12.24
C PHE A 444 43.79 -27.57 12.02
N THR A 445 43.19 -27.28 10.87
CA THR A 445 41.82 -27.70 10.52
C THR A 445 41.84 -29.09 9.86
N ASP A 446 41.03 -30.04 10.37
CA ASP A 446 40.78 -31.32 9.72
C ASP A 446 39.85 -31.12 8.51
N TYR A 447 40.46 -30.94 7.34
CA TYR A 447 39.76 -30.69 6.08
C TYR A 447 38.92 -31.87 5.59
N GLU A 448 39.28 -33.13 5.96
CA GLU A 448 38.45 -34.28 5.59
C GLU A 448 37.14 -34.33 6.41
N ALA A 449 37.22 -34.02 7.70
CA ALA A 449 36.06 -33.91 8.56
C ALA A 449 35.17 -32.76 8.11
N LEU A 450 35.76 -31.60 7.85
CA LEU A 450 35.03 -30.39 7.36
C LEU A 450 34.36 -30.66 6.01
N LYS A 451 35.02 -31.37 5.10
CA LYS A 451 34.45 -31.72 3.79
C LYS A 451 33.25 -32.66 3.93
N LYS A 452 33.35 -33.67 4.79
CA LYS A 452 32.20 -34.56 5.08
C LYS A 452 31.04 -33.84 5.70
N GLU A 453 31.30 -32.91 6.62
CA GLU A 453 30.25 -32.08 7.24
C GLU A 453 29.56 -31.17 6.19
N LYS A 454 30.32 -30.51 5.32
CA LYS A 454 29.78 -29.71 4.20
C LYS A 454 28.96 -30.57 3.21
N GLU A 455 29.42 -31.78 2.88
CA GLU A 455 28.69 -32.70 2.00
C GLU A 455 27.38 -33.17 2.63
N GLN A 456 27.38 -33.45 3.92
CA GLN A 456 26.16 -33.78 4.68
C GLN A 456 25.20 -32.60 4.74
N GLU A 457 25.69 -31.42 5.06
CA GLU A 457 24.87 -30.20 5.08
C GLU A 457 24.24 -29.89 3.71
N GLN A 458 24.99 -29.98 2.63
CA GLN A 458 24.48 -29.83 1.26
C GLN A 458 23.39 -30.85 0.94
N THR A 459 23.56 -32.09 1.38
CA THR A 459 22.56 -33.15 1.17
C THR A 459 21.26 -32.81 1.93
N GLU A 460 21.37 -32.33 3.17
CA GLU A 460 20.22 -31.90 3.96
C GLU A 460 19.52 -30.69 3.35
N LEU A 461 20.27 -29.69 2.88
CA LEU A 461 19.74 -28.53 2.20
C LEU A 461 18.99 -28.89 0.90
N GLN A 462 19.51 -29.82 0.12
CA GLN A 462 18.84 -30.33 -1.07
C GLN A 462 17.54 -31.07 -0.73
N LYS A 463 17.54 -31.87 0.34
CA LYS A 463 16.36 -32.57 0.83
C LYS A 463 15.31 -31.57 1.32
N GLU A 464 15.71 -30.57 2.10
CA GLU A 464 14.84 -29.49 2.57
C GLU A 464 14.20 -28.75 1.38
N LYS A 465 14.99 -28.38 0.38
CA LYS A 465 14.52 -27.70 -0.82
C LYS A 465 13.46 -28.51 -1.57
N ARG A 466 13.66 -29.83 -1.72
CA ARG A 466 12.64 -30.71 -2.32
C ARG A 466 11.33 -30.71 -1.53
N ILE A 467 11.41 -30.70 -0.20
CA ILE A 467 10.24 -30.63 0.67
C ILE A 467 9.53 -29.27 0.51
N GLN A 468 10.28 -28.17 0.46
CA GLN A 468 9.72 -26.83 0.25
C GLN A 468 8.95 -26.74 -1.07
N HIS A 469 9.52 -27.25 -2.18
CA HIS A 469 8.85 -27.31 -3.48
C HIS A 469 7.60 -28.19 -3.43
N ALA A 470 7.65 -29.36 -2.79
CA ALA A 470 6.48 -30.21 -2.66
C ALA A 470 5.35 -29.53 -1.86
N ILE A 471 5.69 -28.78 -0.79
CA ILE A 471 4.73 -27.98 -0.03
C ILE A 471 4.10 -26.92 -0.94
N LEU A 472 4.90 -26.19 -1.71
CA LEU A 472 4.43 -25.16 -2.63
C LEU A 472 3.49 -25.74 -3.69
N ASP A 473 3.82 -26.88 -4.28
CA ASP A 473 2.99 -27.56 -5.29
C ASP A 473 1.64 -27.99 -4.70
N LEU A 474 1.65 -28.56 -3.49
CA LEU A 474 0.42 -28.91 -2.78
C LEU A 474 -0.43 -27.67 -2.45
N GLN A 475 0.22 -26.58 -2.01
CA GLN A 475 -0.47 -25.32 -1.69
C GLN A 475 -1.04 -24.65 -2.95
N LYS A 476 -0.34 -24.70 -4.08
CA LYS A 476 -0.85 -24.23 -5.39
C LYS A 476 -2.07 -25.00 -5.84
N LYS A 477 -2.05 -26.33 -5.65
CA LYS A 477 -3.13 -27.22 -6.12
C LYS A 477 -4.35 -27.25 -5.20
N PHE A 478 -4.14 -27.21 -3.89
CA PHE A 478 -5.19 -27.44 -2.89
C PHE A 478 -5.44 -26.25 -1.94
N GLY A 479 -4.73 -25.13 -2.15
CA GLY A 479 -4.83 -23.91 -1.34
C GLY A 479 -3.78 -23.85 -0.23
N LYS A 480 -3.48 -22.64 0.22
CA LYS A 480 -2.40 -22.36 1.18
C LYS A 480 -2.48 -23.10 2.52
N ASN A 481 -3.67 -23.55 2.91
CA ASN A 481 -3.90 -24.30 4.15
C ASN A 481 -3.85 -25.83 3.95
N ALA A 482 -3.51 -26.33 2.76
CA ALA A 482 -3.43 -27.76 2.49
C ALA A 482 -2.30 -28.47 3.27
N VAL A 483 -1.22 -27.73 3.53
CA VAL A 483 -0.09 -28.21 4.34
C VAL A 483 0.19 -27.18 5.42
N LEU A 484 0.11 -27.60 6.67
CA LEU A 484 0.39 -26.80 7.86
C LEU A 484 1.45 -27.49 8.72
N LYS A 485 2.29 -26.71 9.38
CA LYS A 485 3.24 -27.21 10.39
C LYS A 485 2.56 -27.28 11.77
N GLY A 486 3.07 -28.09 12.69
CA GLY A 486 2.52 -28.21 14.04
C GLY A 486 2.35 -26.86 14.74
N MET A 487 3.30 -25.96 14.61
CA MET A 487 3.25 -24.61 15.19
C MET A 487 2.04 -23.79 14.71
N ASN A 488 1.49 -24.06 13.52
CA ASN A 488 0.31 -23.36 13.00
C ASN A 488 -1.01 -23.79 13.68
N LEU A 489 -0.96 -24.78 14.56
CA LEU A 489 -2.07 -25.32 15.33
C LEU A 489 -2.00 -24.92 16.82
N GLU A 490 -0.93 -24.27 17.22
CA GLU A 490 -0.74 -23.80 18.61
C GLU A 490 -1.68 -22.64 18.95
N GLU A 491 -1.93 -22.47 20.25
CA GLU A 491 -2.75 -21.35 20.75
C GLU A 491 -2.09 -20.00 20.41
N GLY A 492 -2.81 -19.15 19.70
CA GLY A 492 -2.31 -17.84 19.25
C GLY A 492 -1.73 -17.86 17.84
N ALA A 493 -1.58 -19.02 17.19
CA ALA A 493 -1.14 -19.11 15.80
C ALA A 493 -2.11 -18.41 14.84
N MET A 494 -1.60 -17.77 13.80
CA MET A 494 -2.39 -16.95 12.88
C MET A 494 -2.26 -17.35 11.40
N THR A 495 -1.40 -18.30 11.04
CA THR A 495 -1.14 -18.68 9.64
C THR A 495 -2.42 -19.09 8.91
N ARG A 496 -3.29 -19.86 9.53
CA ARG A 496 -4.55 -20.33 8.91
C ARG A 496 -5.46 -19.19 8.50
N GLU A 497 -5.60 -18.18 9.36
CA GLU A 497 -6.42 -16.99 9.06
C GLU A 497 -5.70 -16.06 8.08
N ARG A 498 -4.39 -15.97 8.18
CA ARG A 498 -3.55 -15.15 7.30
C ARG A 498 -3.54 -15.67 5.86
N ASN A 499 -3.54 -17.00 5.67
CA ASN A 499 -3.63 -17.63 4.36
C ASN A 499 -4.95 -17.35 3.63
N LYS A 500 -6.01 -16.97 4.38
CA LYS A 500 -7.29 -16.52 3.83
C LYS A 500 -7.33 -15.03 3.49
N GLN A 501 -6.17 -14.35 3.50
CA GLN A 501 -6.08 -12.90 3.32
C GLN A 501 -5.18 -12.55 2.13
N ILE A 502 -5.51 -11.44 1.45
CA ILE A 502 -4.67 -10.77 0.47
C ILE A 502 -4.45 -9.34 0.97
N GLY A 503 -3.18 -8.91 1.09
CA GLY A 503 -2.87 -7.58 1.61
C GLY A 503 -3.40 -7.29 3.01
N GLY A 504 -3.63 -8.34 3.84
CA GLY A 504 -4.17 -8.23 5.19
C GLY A 504 -5.70 -8.11 5.27
N HIS A 505 -6.42 -8.30 4.18
CA HIS A 505 -7.89 -8.30 4.09
C HIS A 505 -8.39 -9.65 3.58
N LYS A 506 -9.66 -9.99 3.82
CA LYS A 506 -10.25 -11.24 3.32
C LYS A 506 -10.08 -11.36 1.80
N ALA A 507 -9.68 -12.57 1.35
CA ALA A 507 -9.44 -12.88 -0.06
C ALA A 507 -10.73 -12.93 -0.88
#